data_ee95af9906f74b5935c58c4545135187
#
_entry.id   ee95af9906f74b5935c58c4545135187
#
_cell.length_a   1.000
_cell.length_b   1.000
_cell.length_c   1.000
_cell.angle_alpha   90.00
_cell.angle_beta   90.00
_cell.angle_gamma   90.00
#
_symmetry.space_group_name_H-M   'P 1'
#
loop_
_entity.id
_entity.type
_entity.pdbx_description
1 polymer ?
#
loop_
_entity_poly.entity_id
_entity_poly.type
_entity_poly.pdbx_seq_one_letter_code
_entity_poly.pdbx_strand_id
1 'polypeptide(L)'
;MIDICVPLIDLRRTEDAFVQDLFDAATGSGATLVHANYARCYVDLNRDSRELDPSMFSDGLPRTVAVSSPRVEAGLGCLPRVASRGEQIYARKISRAAGERRLSSVYDAYHSYIRNKLDDLVKIHGLAILIDCHSMPSRRQRQRPLPDIVLGDRFGSSCDNRLTSLVERSFRDLGYTVSRNAPYAGGYTTRCYGRPKRNIHALQIEINRNLYMDEHTVEPSASFQKVRTDLITIVERLASFSHRMKQSLTV
;
A
#
# COMPACT_ATOMS: atom_id res chain seq x y z
N MET A 1 19.45 20.70 5.45
CA MET A 1 19.64 19.39 4.79
C MET A 1 19.37 18.32 5.84
N ILE A 2 18.64 17.26 5.51
CA ILE A 2 18.36 16.15 6.44
C ILE A 2 19.50 15.14 6.23
N ASP A 3 20.29 14.91 7.28
CA ASP A 3 21.41 13.98 7.21
C ASP A 3 20.87 12.55 7.35
N ILE A 4 20.86 11.81 6.23
CA ILE A 4 20.51 10.39 6.19
C ILE A 4 21.78 9.58 6.51
N CYS A 5 21.67 8.62 7.45
CA CYS A 5 22.81 7.83 7.90
C CYS A 5 22.81 6.39 7.40
N VAL A 6 21.84 5.98 6.60
CA VAL A 6 21.78 4.63 6.03
C VAL A 6 22.09 4.67 4.54
N PRO A 7 22.68 3.60 3.97
CA PRO A 7 22.87 3.46 2.54
C PRO A 7 21.56 3.55 1.79
N LEU A 8 21.59 4.10 0.56
CA LEU A 8 20.39 4.23 -0.27
C LEU A 8 19.70 2.88 -0.51
N ILE A 9 20.46 1.80 -0.65
CA ILE A 9 19.91 0.46 -0.87
C ILE A 9 19.04 0.00 0.31
N ASP A 10 19.37 0.36 1.55
CA ASP A 10 18.60 -0.01 2.73
C ASP A 10 17.30 0.81 2.82
N LEU A 11 17.28 2.04 2.32
CA LEU A 11 16.05 2.81 2.13
C LEU A 11 15.18 2.18 1.04
N ARG A 12 15.75 1.82 -0.11
CA ARG A 12 15.01 1.16 -1.19
C ARG A 12 14.40 -0.17 -0.80
N ARG A 13 15.02 -0.91 0.11
CA ARG A 13 14.45 -2.16 0.67
C ARG A 13 13.21 -1.91 1.52
N THR A 14 12.96 -0.68 1.99
CA THR A 14 11.72 -0.33 2.70
C THR A 14 10.56 -0.04 1.74
N GLU A 15 10.83 0.21 0.48
CA GLU A 15 9.85 0.57 -0.52
C GLU A 15 9.10 -0.65 -1.05
N ASP A 16 7.95 -0.40 -1.65
CA ASP A 16 7.25 -1.33 -2.52
C ASP A 16 7.85 -1.19 -3.94
N ALA A 17 9.16 -1.52 -4.05
CA ALA A 17 9.95 -1.31 -5.25
C ALA A 17 9.31 -1.97 -6.48
N PHE A 18 9.24 -1.24 -7.58
CA PHE A 18 8.68 -1.67 -8.88
C PHE A 18 7.17 -1.99 -8.89
N VAL A 19 6.44 -1.87 -7.77
CA VAL A 19 4.99 -2.15 -7.75
C VAL A 19 4.25 -1.20 -8.70
N GLN A 20 4.67 0.05 -8.80
CA GLN A 20 4.13 0.98 -9.80
C GLN A 20 4.28 0.43 -11.22
N ASP A 21 5.47 -0.06 -11.57
CA ASP A 21 5.78 -0.56 -12.92
C ASP A 21 5.03 -1.86 -13.24
N LEU A 22 4.76 -2.68 -12.21
CA LEU A 22 3.93 -3.88 -12.34
C LEU A 22 2.47 -3.55 -12.69
N PHE A 23 1.95 -2.41 -12.23
CA PHE A 23 0.56 -1.98 -12.43
C PHE A 23 0.37 -0.86 -13.46
N ASP A 24 1.43 -0.36 -14.11
CA ASP A 24 1.35 0.79 -15.03
C ASP A 24 0.38 0.56 -16.20
N ALA A 25 0.36 -0.66 -16.73
CA ALA A 25 -0.52 -1.04 -17.83
C ALA A 25 -2.01 -1.17 -17.43
N ALA A 26 -2.34 -1.14 -16.14
CA ALA A 26 -3.72 -1.16 -15.65
C ALA A 26 -4.55 0.03 -16.18
N THR A 27 -3.89 1.14 -16.52
CA THR A 27 -4.53 2.32 -17.11
C THR A 27 -5.19 2.03 -18.45
N GLY A 28 -4.63 1.09 -19.24
CA GLY A 28 -5.21 0.63 -20.51
C GLY A 28 -6.56 -0.08 -20.33
N SER A 29 -6.85 -0.63 -19.15
CA SER A 29 -8.13 -1.27 -18.78
C SER A 29 -9.12 -0.30 -18.12
N GLY A 30 -8.88 1.02 -18.21
CA GLY A 30 -9.74 2.05 -17.63
C GLY A 30 -9.53 2.32 -16.14
N ALA A 31 -8.54 1.72 -15.50
CA ALA A 31 -8.19 2.02 -14.12
C ALA A 31 -7.41 3.35 -14.01
N THR A 32 -7.52 4.03 -12.88
CA THR A 32 -6.67 5.18 -12.54
C THR A 32 -5.54 4.69 -11.66
N LEU A 33 -4.31 4.82 -12.10
CA LEU A 33 -3.12 4.54 -11.29
C LEU A 33 -2.70 5.79 -10.51
N VAL A 34 -2.54 5.63 -9.21
CA VAL A 34 -2.03 6.67 -8.30
C VAL A 34 -0.84 6.10 -7.55
N HIS A 35 0.29 6.77 -7.61
CA HIS A 35 1.50 6.33 -6.93
C HIS A 35 2.18 7.48 -6.19
N ALA A 36 2.97 7.16 -5.18
CA ALA A 36 3.79 8.12 -4.45
C ALA A 36 5.06 8.46 -5.24
N ASN A 37 5.40 9.75 -5.28
CA ASN A 37 6.68 10.23 -5.82
C ASN A 37 7.79 10.29 -4.75
N TYR A 38 7.43 10.10 -3.49
CA TYR A 38 8.35 10.12 -2.36
C TYR A 38 8.46 8.74 -1.75
N ALA A 39 9.68 8.38 -1.36
CA ALA A 39 9.97 7.13 -0.70
C ALA A 39 9.15 6.96 0.60
N ARG A 40 8.75 5.74 0.90
CA ARG A 40 8.00 5.39 2.12
C ARG A 40 8.73 5.81 3.41
N CYS A 41 10.06 5.80 3.40
CA CYS A 41 10.87 6.27 4.53
C CYS A 41 10.82 7.79 4.74
N TYR A 42 10.37 8.56 3.74
CA TYR A 42 10.14 10.00 3.87
C TYR A 42 8.79 10.30 4.51
N VAL A 43 7.74 9.64 4.05
CA VAL A 43 6.37 9.66 4.61
C VAL A 43 5.63 8.39 4.19
N ASP A 44 5.16 7.59 5.16
CA ASP A 44 4.39 6.37 4.88
C ASP A 44 2.91 6.71 4.71
N LEU A 45 2.45 6.69 3.45
CA LEU A 45 1.07 7.00 3.08
C LEU A 45 0.08 5.91 3.53
N ASN A 46 0.55 4.72 3.88
CA ASN A 46 -0.29 3.65 4.42
C ASN A 46 -0.23 3.57 5.97
N ARG A 47 -0.06 4.74 6.62
CA ARG A 47 -0.14 4.94 8.08
C ARG A 47 -1.10 6.07 8.41
N ASP A 48 -1.60 6.09 9.64
CA ASP A 48 -2.34 7.24 10.16
C ASP A 48 -1.36 8.41 10.37
N SER A 49 -1.71 9.61 9.90
CA SER A 49 -0.86 10.80 10.06
C SER A 49 -0.58 11.18 11.52
N ARG A 50 -1.34 10.60 12.45
CA ARG A 50 -1.16 10.76 13.90
C ARG A 50 -0.20 9.76 14.50
N GLU A 51 0.19 8.69 13.77
CA GLU A 51 1.22 7.74 14.21
C GLU A 51 2.61 8.39 14.08
N LEU A 52 2.94 9.29 15.01
CA LEU A 52 4.17 10.07 15.05
C LEU A 52 4.98 9.72 16.28
N ASP A 53 6.27 9.45 16.10
CA ASP A 53 7.21 9.21 17.20
C ASP A 53 7.73 10.56 17.76
N PRO A 54 7.37 10.95 18.99
CA PRO A 54 7.82 12.21 19.57
C PRO A 54 9.35 12.33 19.67
N SER A 55 10.05 11.19 19.78
CA SER A 55 11.51 11.17 19.92
C SER A 55 12.24 11.66 18.67
N MET A 56 11.58 11.65 17.50
CA MET A 56 12.13 12.12 16.23
C MET A 56 12.26 13.63 16.12
N PHE A 57 11.52 14.41 16.95
CA PHE A 57 11.41 15.84 16.76
C PHE A 57 12.24 16.61 17.79
N SER A 58 12.93 17.68 17.32
CA SER A 58 13.76 18.52 18.17
C SER A 58 12.98 19.57 18.95
N ASP A 59 11.82 20.00 18.44
CA ASP A 59 11.06 21.16 18.86
C ASP A 59 9.53 20.91 18.94
N GLY A 60 9.16 19.64 19.15
CA GLY A 60 7.78 19.18 19.32
C GLY A 60 7.16 18.55 18.07
N LEU A 61 5.98 17.97 18.27
CA LEU A 61 5.25 17.27 17.21
C LEU A 61 4.70 18.23 16.15
N PRO A 62 4.71 17.87 14.87
CA PRO A 62 4.11 18.65 13.79
C PRO A 62 2.58 18.78 13.95
N ARG A 63 1.92 17.80 14.55
CA ARG A 63 0.47 17.79 14.82
C ARG A 63 0.19 17.59 16.30
N THR A 64 -0.88 18.21 16.79
CA THR A 64 -1.22 18.26 18.20
C THR A 64 -1.65 16.92 18.80
N VAL A 65 -2.11 15.97 17.98
CA VAL A 65 -2.57 14.66 18.43
C VAL A 65 -1.68 13.59 17.83
N ALA A 66 -0.86 12.96 18.66
CA ALA A 66 -0.14 11.74 18.31
C ALA A 66 -0.87 10.51 18.87
N VAL A 67 -0.80 9.40 18.14
CA VAL A 67 -1.31 8.11 18.56
C VAL A 67 -0.12 7.18 18.74
N SER A 68 0.06 6.64 19.95
CA SER A 68 1.01 5.57 20.18
C SER A 68 0.47 4.27 19.58
N SER A 69 1.35 3.50 18.98
CA SER A 69 1.05 2.16 18.47
C SER A 69 2.34 1.31 18.52
N PRO A 70 2.23 -0.02 18.50
CA PRO A 70 3.43 -0.88 18.40
C PRO A 70 4.31 -0.54 17.20
N ARG A 71 3.75 0.04 16.13
CA ARG A 71 4.51 0.50 14.97
C ARG A 71 5.30 1.77 15.27
N VAL A 72 4.70 2.73 15.95
CA VAL A 72 5.39 3.96 16.40
C VAL A 72 6.54 3.59 17.33
N GLU A 73 6.32 2.71 18.29
CA GLU A 73 7.34 2.21 19.21
C GLU A 73 8.50 1.52 18.46
N ALA A 74 8.16 0.75 17.41
CA ALA A 74 9.15 0.13 16.53
C ALA A 74 9.82 1.12 15.56
N GLY A 75 9.48 2.43 15.58
CA GLY A 75 10.02 3.43 14.66
C GLY A 75 9.42 3.41 13.26
N LEU A 76 8.25 2.78 13.07
CA LEU A 76 7.55 2.56 11.80
C LEU A 76 6.23 3.36 11.72
N GLY A 77 6.19 4.54 12.31
CA GLY A 77 5.05 5.45 12.21
C GLY A 77 4.88 6.08 10.82
N CYS A 78 4.02 7.10 10.72
CA CYS A 78 3.77 7.83 9.47
C CYS A 78 5.04 8.53 8.93
N LEU A 79 5.89 9.02 9.82
CA LEU A 79 7.24 9.46 9.51
C LEU A 79 8.21 8.41 10.09
N PRO A 80 8.71 7.46 9.29
CA PRO A 80 9.54 6.37 9.82
C PRO A 80 10.89 6.88 10.36
N ARG A 81 11.30 6.32 11.49
CA ARG A 81 12.59 6.60 12.12
C ARG A 81 13.64 5.58 11.75
N VAL A 82 13.22 4.36 11.42
CA VAL A 82 14.11 3.23 11.13
C VAL A 82 13.90 2.67 9.73
N ALA A 83 14.96 2.16 9.13
CA ALA A 83 14.97 1.43 7.88
C ALA A 83 14.61 -0.06 8.09
N SER A 84 14.73 -0.86 7.03
CA SER A 84 14.23 -2.24 6.95
C SER A 84 14.83 -3.20 7.99
N ARG A 85 16.03 -2.95 8.49
CA ARG A 85 16.72 -3.77 9.48
C ARG A 85 16.76 -3.14 10.87
N GLY A 86 16.03 -2.02 11.07
CA GLY A 86 15.99 -1.31 12.33
C GLY A 86 17.06 -0.23 12.49
N GLU A 87 17.85 0.05 11.43
CA GLU A 87 18.84 1.12 11.43
C GLU A 87 18.16 2.49 11.46
N GLN A 88 18.73 3.42 12.23
CA GLN A 88 18.24 4.80 12.28
C GLN A 88 18.43 5.49 10.92
N ILE A 89 17.36 6.03 10.35
CA ILE A 89 17.42 6.73 9.05
C ILE A 89 18.12 8.09 9.20
N TYR A 90 17.91 8.80 10.31
CA TYR A 90 18.35 10.18 10.49
C TYR A 90 19.46 10.28 11.53
N ALA A 91 20.54 11.01 11.21
CA ALA A 91 21.62 11.32 12.15
C ALA A 91 21.18 12.28 13.26
N ARG A 92 20.15 13.10 13.00
CA ARG A 92 19.63 14.10 13.93
C ARG A 92 18.12 14.11 13.92
N LYS A 93 17.53 14.60 15.01
CA LYS A 93 16.10 14.87 15.07
C LYS A 93 15.69 15.87 14.00
N ILE A 94 14.51 15.68 13.44
CA ILE A 94 13.93 16.62 12.48
C ILE A 94 13.16 17.71 13.20
N SER A 95 13.06 18.92 12.62
CA SER A 95 12.24 19.98 13.21
C SER A 95 10.75 19.71 12.99
N ARG A 96 9.92 20.23 13.87
CA ARG A 96 8.46 20.26 13.73
C ARG A 96 8.04 20.75 12.34
N ALA A 97 8.63 21.86 11.89
CA ALA A 97 8.33 22.45 10.58
C ALA A 97 8.68 21.50 9.40
N ALA A 98 9.76 20.70 9.52
CA ALA A 98 10.10 19.71 8.52
C ALA A 98 9.10 18.56 8.49
N GLY A 99 8.63 18.09 9.65
CA GLY A 99 7.57 17.09 9.75
C GLY A 99 6.26 17.58 9.15
N GLU A 100 5.84 18.81 9.49
CA GLU A 100 4.60 19.41 8.95
C GLU A 100 4.65 19.56 7.43
N ARG A 101 5.76 20.00 6.85
CA ARG A 101 5.90 20.05 5.39
C ARG A 101 5.68 18.70 4.72
N ARG A 102 6.23 17.61 5.28
CA ARG A 102 6.02 16.28 4.72
C ARG A 102 4.56 15.86 4.78
N LEU A 103 3.91 16.12 5.90
CA LEU A 103 2.50 15.79 6.08
C LEU A 103 1.60 16.63 5.18
N SER A 104 1.77 17.95 5.14
CA SER A 104 0.89 18.83 4.37
C SER A 104 1.10 18.70 2.85
N SER A 105 2.36 18.66 2.40
CA SER A 105 2.66 18.67 0.96
C SER A 105 2.56 17.29 0.29
N VAL A 106 2.70 16.20 1.03
CA VAL A 106 2.68 14.84 0.46
C VAL A 106 1.50 14.03 0.99
N TYR A 107 1.41 13.84 2.30
CA TYR A 107 0.39 13.00 2.91
C TYR A 107 -1.03 13.52 2.66
N ASP A 108 -1.28 14.79 3.04
CA ASP A 108 -2.63 15.37 2.92
C ASP A 108 -3.04 15.55 1.46
N ALA A 109 -2.11 15.92 0.57
CA ALA A 109 -2.35 16.01 -0.86
C ALA A 109 -2.75 14.65 -1.45
N TYR A 110 -2.01 13.59 -1.15
CA TYR A 110 -2.31 12.23 -1.60
C TYR A 110 -3.67 11.75 -1.10
N HIS A 111 -3.92 11.85 0.20
CA HIS A 111 -5.18 11.38 0.78
C HIS A 111 -6.39 12.20 0.37
N SER A 112 -6.22 13.49 0.10
CA SER A 112 -7.29 14.34 -0.46
C SER A 112 -7.62 13.93 -1.89
N TYR A 113 -6.61 13.66 -2.72
CA TYR A 113 -6.81 13.17 -4.08
C TYR A 113 -7.57 11.83 -4.09
N ILE A 114 -7.12 10.84 -3.32
CA ILE A 114 -7.79 9.52 -3.25
C ILE A 114 -9.24 9.65 -2.82
N ARG A 115 -9.52 10.44 -1.78
CA ARG A 115 -10.89 10.66 -1.29
C ARG A 115 -11.78 11.24 -2.36
N ASN A 116 -11.36 12.33 -2.98
CA ASN A 116 -12.12 13.01 -4.03
C ASN A 116 -12.38 12.07 -5.22
N LYS A 117 -11.35 11.31 -5.64
CA LYS A 117 -11.47 10.36 -6.73
C LYS A 117 -12.47 9.24 -6.44
N LEU A 118 -12.45 8.69 -5.22
CA LEU A 118 -13.41 7.66 -4.81
C LEU A 118 -14.85 8.20 -4.75
N ASP A 119 -15.03 9.41 -4.22
CA ASP A 119 -16.35 10.07 -4.17
C ASP A 119 -16.88 10.35 -5.59
N ASP A 120 -16.04 10.78 -6.52
CA ASP A 120 -16.41 10.99 -7.91
C ASP A 120 -16.76 9.68 -8.63
N LEU A 121 -16.01 8.61 -8.40
CA LEU A 121 -16.32 7.29 -8.95
C LEU A 121 -17.69 6.79 -8.47
N VAL A 122 -18.00 6.96 -7.19
CA VAL A 122 -19.33 6.59 -6.67
C VAL A 122 -20.44 7.44 -7.28
N LYS A 123 -20.23 8.76 -7.41
CA LYS A 123 -21.21 9.67 -8.04
C LYS A 123 -21.50 9.27 -9.50
N ILE A 124 -20.46 8.95 -10.26
CA ILE A 124 -20.56 8.67 -11.70
C ILE A 124 -21.02 7.24 -11.97
N HIS A 125 -20.51 6.29 -11.17
CA HIS A 125 -20.68 4.86 -11.46
C HIS A 125 -21.51 4.10 -10.42
N GLY A 126 -21.86 4.73 -9.28
CA GLY A 126 -22.52 4.06 -8.14
C GLY A 126 -21.61 3.14 -7.34
N LEU A 127 -20.35 2.98 -7.74
CA LEU A 127 -19.39 2.05 -7.17
C LEU A 127 -17.96 2.59 -7.32
N ALA A 128 -17.12 2.40 -6.30
CA ALA A 128 -15.69 2.61 -6.37
C ALA A 128 -14.93 1.38 -5.84
N ILE A 129 -13.89 0.97 -6.54
CA ILE A 129 -12.98 -0.11 -6.13
C ILE A 129 -11.57 0.48 -6.04
N LEU A 130 -10.99 0.45 -4.84
CA LEU A 130 -9.61 0.83 -4.56
C LEU A 130 -8.78 -0.44 -4.36
N ILE A 131 -7.77 -0.63 -5.19
CA ILE A 131 -6.77 -1.67 -5.00
C ILE A 131 -5.52 -1.01 -4.41
N ASP A 132 -5.16 -1.39 -3.18
CA ASP A 132 -3.99 -0.91 -2.44
C ASP A 132 -2.83 -1.87 -2.72
N CYS A 133 -1.97 -1.49 -3.68
CA CYS A 133 -0.93 -2.36 -4.23
C CYS A 133 0.36 -2.25 -3.42
N HIS A 134 0.79 -3.36 -2.86
CA HIS A 134 1.99 -3.47 -2.03
C HIS A 134 2.83 -4.69 -2.39
N SER A 135 4.01 -4.73 -1.83
CA SER A 135 4.90 -5.89 -1.87
C SER A 135 5.36 -6.29 -0.48
N MET A 136 5.56 -7.58 -0.28
CA MET A 136 6.04 -8.13 0.98
C MET A 136 7.35 -8.90 0.79
N PRO A 137 8.25 -8.94 1.80
CA PRO A 137 9.42 -9.80 1.78
C PRO A 137 9.04 -11.27 1.60
N SER A 138 9.87 -12.04 0.91
CA SER A 138 9.64 -13.46 0.67
C SER A 138 9.64 -14.32 1.94
N ARG A 139 10.35 -13.85 2.98
CA ARG A 139 10.45 -14.53 4.28
C ARG A 139 10.34 -13.54 5.42
N ARG A 140 9.62 -13.90 6.46
CA ARG A 140 9.80 -13.32 7.78
C ARG A 140 10.97 -14.02 8.49
N GLN A 141 11.75 -13.27 9.29
CA GLN A 141 12.89 -13.81 10.02
C GLN A 141 12.55 -15.17 10.69
N ARG A 142 13.28 -16.24 10.32
CA ARG A 142 13.16 -17.61 10.84
C ARG A 142 11.79 -18.29 10.66
N GLN A 143 10.91 -17.79 9.78
CA GLN A 143 9.59 -18.38 9.53
C GLN A 143 9.52 -19.08 8.18
N ARG A 144 8.42 -19.85 7.97
CA ARG A 144 8.11 -20.47 6.69
C ARG A 144 8.01 -19.42 5.59
N PRO A 145 8.30 -19.79 4.32
CA PRO A 145 8.07 -18.90 3.18
C PRO A 145 6.64 -18.34 3.21
N LEU A 146 6.51 -17.07 2.85
CA LEU A 146 5.20 -16.45 2.69
C LEU A 146 4.55 -16.93 1.38
N PRO A 147 3.20 -16.90 1.28
CA PRO A 147 2.52 -17.16 0.01
C PRO A 147 2.93 -16.15 -1.06
N ASP A 148 2.62 -16.46 -2.31
CA ASP A 148 2.90 -15.56 -3.43
C ASP A 148 2.11 -14.25 -3.32
N ILE A 149 0.85 -14.36 -2.93
CA ILE A 149 -0.08 -13.23 -2.80
C ILE A 149 -0.78 -13.27 -1.44
N VAL A 150 -0.90 -12.11 -0.80
CA VAL A 150 -1.79 -11.93 0.35
C VAL A 150 -2.84 -10.88 0.02
N LEU A 151 -4.10 -11.22 0.21
CA LEU A 151 -5.23 -10.32 0.06
C LEU A 151 -5.70 -9.83 1.42
N GLY A 152 -5.67 -8.52 1.63
CA GLY A 152 -6.10 -7.87 2.86
C GLY A 152 -7.43 -7.12 2.66
N ASP A 153 -8.53 -7.70 3.11
CA ASP A 153 -9.87 -7.10 3.09
C ASP A 153 -10.39 -6.73 4.48
N ARG A 154 -9.49 -6.76 5.48
CA ARG A 154 -9.79 -6.51 6.89
C ARG A 154 -10.94 -7.40 7.40
N PHE A 155 -10.84 -8.69 7.08
CA PHE A 155 -11.83 -9.70 7.44
C PHE A 155 -13.23 -9.34 6.92
N GLY A 156 -13.31 -8.88 5.66
CA GLY A 156 -14.55 -8.49 4.98
C GLY A 156 -15.09 -7.09 5.35
N SER A 157 -14.40 -6.35 6.22
CA SER A 157 -14.88 -5.03 6.66
C SER A 157 -14.57 -3.90 5.66
N SER A 158 -13.56 -4.05 4.79
CA SER A 158 -13.17 -3.05 3.80
C SER A 158 -13.57 -3.38 2.37
N CYS A 159 -13.92 -4.63 2.07
CA CYS A 159 -14.25 -5.08 0.73
C CYS A 159 -15.36 -6.13 0.75
N ASP A 160 -16.22 -6.14 -0.27
CA ASP A 160 -17.22 -7.19 -0.48
C ASP A 160 -16.51 -8.52 -0.77
N ASN A 161 -16.94 -9.60 -0.12
CA ASN A 161 -16.36 -10.92 -0.27
C ASN A 161 -16.41 -11.45 -1.72
N ARG A 162 -17.41 -11.07 -2.52
CA ARG A 162 -17.49 -11.44 -3.94
C ARG A 162 -16.30 -10.90 -4.73
N LEU A 163 -15.89 -9.65 -4.44
CA LEU A 163 -14.73 -9.03 -5.07
C LEU A 163 -13.43 -9.67 -4.60
N THR A 164 -13.24 -9.86 -3.28
CA THR A 164 -12.06 -10.55 -2.73
C THR A 164 -11.95 -11.97 -3.30
N SER A 165 -13.08 -12.72 -3.41
CA SER A 165 -13.10 -14.08 -3.97
C SER A 165 -12.80 -14.11 -5.46
N LEU A 166 -13.20 -13.10 -6.22
CA LEU A 166 -12.83 -12.98 -7.63
C LEU A 166 -11.32 -12.83 -7.77
N VAL A 167 -10.72 -11.89 -7.03
CA VAL A 167 -9.27 -11.63 -7.09
C VAL A 167 -8.48 -12.87 -6.66
N GLU A 168 -8.91 -13.53 -5.57
CA GLU A 168 -8.28 -14.78 -5.12
C GLU A 168 -8.31 -15.87 -6.20
N ARG A 169 -9.48 -16.16 -6.77
CA ARG A 169 -9.60 -17.15 -7.84
C ARG A 169 -8.74 -16.77 -9.04
N SER A 170 -8.74 -15.48 -9.42
CA SER A 170 -7.96 -15.02 -10.57
C SER A 170 -6.47 -15.28 -10.40
N PHE A 171 -5.92 -15.06 -9.20
CA PHE A 171 -4.52 -15.38 -8.91
C PHE A 171 -4.28 -16.90 -8.87
N ARG A 172 -5.19 -17.67 -8.26
CA ARG A 172 -5.08 -19.14 -8.21
C ARG A 172 -5.13 -19.78 -9.60
N ASP A 173 -5.99 -19.27 -10.49
CA ASP A 173 -6.07 -19.71 -11.89
C ASP A 173 -4.76 -19.50 -12.66
N LEU A 174 -3.99 -18.48 -12.28
CA LEU A 174 -2.66 -18.18 -12.83
C LEU A 174 -1.52 -18.94 -12.12
N GLY A 175 -1.86 -19.81 -11.16
CA GLY A 175 -0.92 -20.70 -10.47
C GLY A 175 -0.30 -20.13 -9.19
N TYR A 176 -0.74 -18.95 -8.72
CA TYR A 176 -0.22 -18.34 -7.49
C TYR A 176 -0.83 -18.95 -6.23
N THR A 177 -0.02 -19.10 -5.19
CA THR A 177 -0.50 -19.39 -3.84
C THR A 177 -1.06 -18.12 -3.21
N VAL A 178 -2.28 -18.19 -2.68
CA VAL A 178 -2.98 -17.02 -2.13
C VAL A 178 -3.42 -17.27 -0.70
N SER A 179 -3.20 -16.30 0.17
CA SER A 179 -3.73 -16.23 1.54
C SER A 179 -4.59 -14.99 1.72
N ARG A 180 -5.58 -15.05 2.63
CA ARG A 180 -6.39 -13.89 3.03
C ARG A 180 -6.05 -13.45 4.43
N ASN A 181 -5.86 -12.15 4.62
CA ASN A 181 -5.72 -11.48 5.91
C ASN A 181 -4.57 -12.00 6.80
N ALA A 182 -3.73 -12.87 6.29
CA ALA A 182 -2.59 -13.45 7.00
C ALA A 182 -1.39 -13.59 6.07
N PRO A 183 -0.25 -12.97 6.42
CA PRO A 183 0.02 -12.19 7.64
C PRO A 183 -0.42 -10.72 7.57
N TYR A 184 -0.98 -10.25 6.47
CA TYR A 184 -1.37 -8.85 6.23
C TYR A 184 -2.88 -8.75 5.97
N ALA A 185 -3.60 -8.15 6.92
CA ALA A 185 -5.05 -8.02 6.82
C ALA A 185 -5.53 -6.73 6.13
N GLY A 186 -4.62 -5.87 5.75
CA GLY A 186 -4.89 -4.54 5.23
C GLY A 186 -4.37 -3.43 6.12
N GLY A 187 -3.86 -2.36 5.49
CA GLY A 187 -3.24 -1.20 6.13
C GLY A 187 -4.20 -0.08 6.47
N TYR A 188 -3.64 1.12 6.56
CA TYR A 188 -4.40 2.35 6.81
C TYR A 188 -5.35 2.66 5.65
N THR A 189 -4.89 2.54 4.41
CA THR A 189 -5.66 2.81 3.19
C THR A 189 -6.97 2.01 3.17
N THR A 190 -6.90 0.69 3.37
CA THR A 190 -8.09 -0.17 3.42
C THR A 190 -9.02 0.19 4.58
N ARG A 191 -8.45 0.52 5.76
CA ARG A 191 -9.22 0.97 6.93
C ARG A 191 -9.90 2.31 6.71
N CYS A 192 -9.20 3.24 6.08
CA CYS A 192 -9.66 4.61 5.88
C CYS A 192 -10.75 4.70 4.82
N TYR A 193 -10.59 3.97 3.73
CA TYR A 193 -11.43 4.14 2.54
C TYR A 193 -12.47 3.04 2.34
N GLY A 194 -12.21 1.80 2.76
CA GLY A 194 -13.14 0.70 2.61
C GLY A 194 -14.46 0.95 3.37
N ARG A 195 -15.54 1.11 2.63
CA ARG A 195 -16.91 1.32 3.13
C ARG A 195 -17.90 0.57 2.23
N PRO A 196 -17.94 -0.77 2.29
CA PRO A 196 -18.77 -1.59 1.39
C PRO A 196 -20.25 -1.19 1.41
N LYS A 197 -20.78 -0.80 2.57
CA LYS A 197 -22.16 -0.29 2.72
C LYS A 197 -22.43 1.00 1.93
N ARG A 198 -21.39 1.70 1.49
CA ARG A 198 -21.46 2.91 0.65
C ARG A 198 -20.92 2.65 -0.76
N ASN A 199 -20.83 1.39 -1.17
CA ASN A 199 -20.28 0.95 -2.44
C ASN A 199 -18.84 1.41 -2.70
N ILE A 200 -18.05 1.61 -1.64
CA ILE A 200 -16.62 1.86 -1.72
C ILE A 200 -15.89 0.64 -1.17
N HIS A 201 -15.24 -0.11 -2.04
CA HIS A 201 -14.50 -1.30 -1.69
C HIS A 201 -13.00 -1.02 -1.73
N ALA A 202 -12.26 -1.41 -0.69
CA ALA A 202 -10.82 -1.30 -0.64
C ALA A 202 -10.21 -2.66 -0.31
N LEU A 203 -9.37 -3.16 -1.22
CA LEU A 203 -8.66 -4.43 -1.12
C LEU A 203 -7.17 -4.20 -1.23
N GLN A 204 -6.40 -4.66 -0.26
CA GLN A 204 -4.94 -4.66 -0.33
C GLN A 204 -4.45 -5.92 -1.03
N ILE A 205 -3.49 -5.78 -1.93
CA ILE A 205 -2.77 -6.87 -2.58
C ILE A 205 -1.30 -6.75 -2.19
N GLU A 206 -0.79 -7.75 -1.48
CA GLU A 206 0.63 -7.90 -1.15
C GLU A 206 1.26 -8.93 -2.07
N ILE A 207 2.21 -8.52 -2.88
CA ILE A 207 2.94 -9.38 -3.82
C ILE A 207 4.27 -9.78 -3.18
N ASN A 208 4.54 -11.09 -3.14
CA ASN A 208 5.82 -11.59 -2.67
C ASN A 208 6.94 -11.11 -3.62
N ARG A 209 7.92 -10.39 -3.07
CA ARG A 209 9.01 -9.77 -3.84
C ARG A 209 9.81 -10.76 -4.67
N ASN A 210 10.00 -11.98 -4.16
CA ASN A 210 10.75 -13.02 -4.87
C ASN A 210 10.13 -13.42 -6.23
N LEU A 211 8.87 -13.08 -6.47
CA LEU A 211 8.21 -13.32 -7.75
C LEU A 211 8.74 -12.44 -8.88
N TYR A 212 9.20 -11.22 -8.56
CA TYR A 212 9.47 -10.22 -9.59
C TYR A 212 10.80 -9.46 -9.42
N MET A 213 11.49 -9.62 -8.28
CA MET A 213 12.75 -8.92 -8.02
C MET A 213 13.69 -9.73 -7.14
N ASP A 214 14.98 -9.39 -7.20
CA ASP A 214 15.97 -9.78 -6.20
C ASP A 214 15.86 -8.80 -5.01
N GLU A 215 15.55 -9.31 -3.82
CA GLU A 215 15.38 -8.50 -2.62
C GLU A 215 16.71 -7.95 -2.07
N HIS A 216 17.84 -8.54 -2.44
CA HIS A 216 19.15 -8.11 -1.96
C HIS A 216 19.67 -6.94 -2.78
N THR A 217 19.61 -7.03 -4.11
CA THR A 217 20.08 -5.98 -5.02
C THR A 217 19.01 -4.93 -5.32
N VAL A 218 17.73 -5.24 -5.05
CA VAL A 218 16.56 -4.43 -5.45
C VAL A 218 16.57 -4.21 -6.97
N GLU A 219 16.69 -5.30 -7.72
CA GLU A 219 16.66 -5.31 -9.19
C GLU A 219 15.55 -6.24 -9.70
N PRO A 220 14.90 -5.92 -10.82
CA PRO A 220 13.89 -6.79 -11.41
C PRO A 220 14.49 -8.16 -11.78
N SER A 221 13.74 -9.24 -11.51
CA SER A 221 14.10 -10.59 -11.91
C SER A 221 13.65 -10.90 -13.34
N ALA A 222 14.11 -12.04 -13.88
CA ALA A 222 13.65 -12.55 -15.18
C ALA A 222 12.12 -12.77 -15.23
N SER A 223 11.48 -13.01 -14.10
CA SER A 223 10.03 -13.22 -14.00
C SER A 223 9.20 -11.93 -13.94
N PHE A 224 9.83 -10.77 -13.91
CA PHE A 224 9.16 -9.47 -13.77
C PHE A 224 8.04 -9.28 -14.82
N GLN A 225 8.34 -9.53 -16.09
CA GLN A 225 7.38 -9.34 -17.19
C GLN A 225 6.20 -10.32 -17.11
N LYS A 226 6.44 -11.55 -16.65
CA LYS A 226 5.37 -12.52 -16.41
C LYS A 226 4.40 -12.01 -15.35
N VAL A 227 4.92 -11.59 -14.19
CA VAL A 227 4.08 -11.07 -13.09
C VAL A 227 3.30 -9.84 -13.54
N ARG A 228 3.93 -8.92 -14.27
CA ARG A 228 3.27 -7.74 -14.86
C ARG A 228 2.11 -8.13 -15.77
N THR A 229 2.30 -9.07 -16.68
CA THR A 229 1.25 -9.57 -17.59
C THR A 229 0.09 -10.22 -16.82
N ASP A 230 0.40 -11.02 -15.82
CA ASP A 230 -0.60 -11.66 -14.97
C ASP A 230 -1.44 -10.62 -14.20
N LEU A 231 -0.82 -9.55 -13.69
CA LEU A 231 -1.51 -8.45 -13.01
C LEU A 231 -2.44 -7.67 -13.94
N ILE A 232 -2.06 -7.47 -15.21
CA ILE A 232 -2.96 -6.88 -16.21
C ILE A 232 -4.23 -7.74 -16.35
N THR A 233 -4.08 -9.06 -16.47
CA THR A 233 -5.21 -9.99 -16.52
C THR A 233 -6.11 -9.87 -15.29
N ILE A 234 -5.53 -9.72 -14.09
CA ILE A 234 -6.30 -9.49 -12.85
C ILE A 234 -7.11 -8.18 -12.92
N VAL A 235 -6.49 -7.09 -13.38
CA VAL A 235 -7.15 -5.79 -13.50
C VAL A 235 -8.29 -5.84 -14.53
N GLU A 236 -8.12 -6.50 -15.66
CA GLU A 236 -9.17 -6.69 -16.67
C GLU A 236 -10.36 -7.49 -16.13
N ARG A 237 -10.11 -8.55 -15.36
CA ARG A 237 -11.16 -9.32 -14.68
C ARG A 237 -11.90 -8.46 -13.65
N LEU A 238 -11.18 -7.61 -12.91
CA LEU A 238 -11.77 -6.65 -11.97
C LEU A 238 -12.64 -5.61 -12.69
N ALA A 239 -12.16 -5.03 -13.78
CA ALA A 239 -12.92 -4.07 -14.58
C ALA A 239 -14.22 -4.69 -15.11
N SER A 240 -14.14 -5.89 -15.69
CA SER A 240 -15.31 -6.63 -16.17
C SER A 240 -16.30 -6.97 -15.04
N PHE A 241 -15.81 -7.27 -13.84
CA PHE A 241 -16.66 -7.56 -12.69
C PHE A 241 -17.34 -6.29 -12.15
N SER A 242 -16.65 -5.15 -12.14
CA SER A 242 -17.23 -3.86 -11.70
C SER A 242 -18.44 -3.46 -12.52
N HIS A 243 -18.41 -3.68 -13.83
CA HIS A 243 -19.55 -3.46 -14.71
C HIS A 243 -20.77 -4.32 -14.34
N ARG A 244 -20.56 -5.60 -14.01
CA ARG A 244 -21.65 -6.50 -13.57
C ARG A 244 -22.21 -6.13 -12.20
N MET A 245 -21.36 -5.74 -11.25
CA MET A 245 -21.82 -5.25 -9.94
C MET A 245 -22.70 -4.01 -10.08
N LYS A 246 -22.32 -3.07 -10.95
CA LYS A 246 -23.12 -1.87 -11.21
C LYS A 246 -24.53 -2.23 -11.71
N GLN A 247 -24.65 -3.17 -12.65
CA GLN A 247 -25.96 -3.61 -13.16
C GLN A 247 -26.85 -4.19 -12.08
N SER A 248 -26.29 -4.92 -11.11
CA SER A 248 -27.05 -5.50 -9.99
C SER A 248 -27.46 -4.50 -8.91
N LEU A 249 -26.92 -3.27 -8.92
CA LEU A 249 -27.32 -2.19 -8.01
C LEU A 249 -28.42 -1.29 -8.59
N THR A 250 -28.77 -1.46 -9.86
CA THR A 250 -29.74 -0.63 -10.60
C THR A 250 -31.10 -1.34 -10.74
N VAL A 251 -31.24 -2.56 -10.25
CA VAL A 251 -32.47 -3.37 -10.16
C VAL A 251 -32.97 -3.38 -8.72
#